data_c07b7378c2c4d6bc09f22233ac991f22
#
_entry.id   c07b7378c2c4d6bc09f22233ac991f22
#
_cell.length_a   1.000
_cell.length_b   1.000
_cell.length_c   1.000
_cell.angle_alpha   90.00
_cell.angle_beta   90.00
_cell.angle_gamma   90.00
#
_symmetry.space_group_name_H-M   'P 1'
#
loop_
_entity.id
_entity.type
_entity.pdbx_description
1 polymer ?
#
loop_
_entity_poly.entity_id
_entity_poly.type
_entity_poly.pdbx_seq_one_letter_code
_entity_poly.pdbx_strand_id
1 'polypeptide(L)'
;VIFPGQGSQIVGMGKEFYTKFDTVKKLFNDADEILGFSISNLILEGPKDKLDLTENTQPAIFLVGYSIFQLLKKEFNIDLNKANFFAGHSLGEYTALASANALSFSDTLRILKIRGNAMQSAVPKGEGGMVAVLGSEIEKIEKIIEENKDKYECFIANDNSNGQLVVSGNNNEIEKFILDLKSNSIKNIKLPVSAPFHCKLMKKATDIMDKEIEKLEFKDPKNILISNVTAKEITSSSLLKDLLIKQIESRVRWRESVILMINKGVSQFIEIGPGKILSGLIKRTDKNIKVNAINHEEDIKLININD
;
A
#
# COMPACT_ATOMS: atom_id res chain seq x y z
N VAL A 1 -12.53 -5.96 1.55
CA VAL A 1 -12.17 -4.56 1.24
C VAL A 1 -10.67 -4.44 1.14
N ILE A 2 -10.18 -3.73 0.13
CA ILE A 2 -8.74 -3.56 -0.09
C ILE A 2 -8.39 -2.09 -0.29
N PHE A 3 -7.15 -1.73 0.12
CA PHE A 3 -6.66 -0.36 0.11
C PHE A 3 -5.33 -0.26 -0.66
N PRO A 4 -5.23 0.66 -1.64
CA PRO A 4 -4.04 0.79 -2.49
C PRO A 4 -2.83 1.32 -1.73
N GLY A 5 -1.66 1.08 -2.30
CA GLY A 5 -0.37 1.59 -1.86
C GLY A 5 0.16 2.73 -2.72
N GLN A 6 1.43 3.09 -2.50
CA GLN A 6 2.15 4.10 -3.26
C GLN A 6 2.19 3.75 -4.75
N GLY A 7 2.06 4.76 -5.61
CA GLY A 7 1.92 4.63 -7.06
C GLY A 7 0.48 4.82 -7.56
N SER A 8 -0.51 4.87 -6.64
CA SER A 8 -1.91 5.15 -6.97
C SER A 8 -2.26 6.65 -6.89
N GLN A 9 -1.39 7.49 -6.30
CA GLN A 9 -1.64 8.92 -6.11
C GLN A 9 -1.68 9.68 -7.43
N ILE A 10 -2.65 10.57 -7.53
CA ILE A 10 -2.76 11.57 -8.60
C ILE A 10 -3.24 12.89 -8.00
N VAL A 11 -2.80 14.02 -8.53
CA VAL A 11 -3.34 15.32 -8.16
C VAL A 11 -4.82 15.35 -8.53
N GLY A 12 -5.66 15.83 -7.61
CA GLY A 12 -7.12 15.84 -7.75
C GLY A 12 -7.81 14.56 -7.27
N MET A 13 -7.10 13.55 -6.76
CA MET A 13 -7.72 12.35 -6.20
C MET A 13 -8.69 12.72 -5.06
N GLY A 14 -9.89 12.15 -5.08
CA GLY A 14 -10.92 12.43 -4.08
C GLY A 14 -11.60 13.81 -4.22
N LYS A 15 -11.22 14.67 -5.20
CA LYS A 15 -11.78 16.03 -5.37
C LYS A 15 -13.28 16.05 -5.52
N GLU A 16 -13.86 15.10 -6.24
CA GLU A 16 -15.31 14.99 -6.39
C GLU A 16 -15.99 14.80 -5.05
N PHE A 17 -15.53 13.87 -4.23
CA PHE A 17 -16.07 13.60 -2.90
C PHE A 17 -15.84 14.77 -1.94
N TYR A 18 -14.65 15.38 -1.98
CA TYR A 18 -14.35 16.59 -1.21
C TYR A 18 -15.30 17.73 -1.54
N THR A 19 -15.62 17.95 -2.81
CA THR A 19 -16.50 19.05 -3.22
C THR A 19 -17.95 18.84 -2.81
N LYS A 20 -18.44 17.59 -2.88
CA LYS A 20 -19.85 17.27 -2.68
C LYS A 20 -20.24 16.96 -1.22
N PHE A 21 -19.33 16.41 -0.42
CA PHE A 21 -19.68 15.84 0.89
C PHE A 21 -18.93 16.48 2.05
N ASP A 22 -19.67 17.02 3.02
CA ASP A 22 -19.09 17.65 4.21
C ASP A 22 -18.34 16.66 5.11
N THR A 23 -18.74 15.39 5.12
CA THR A 23 -17.99 14.30 5.79
C THR A 23 -16.55 14.24 5.30
N VAL A 24 -16.31 14.33 3.98
CA VAL A 24 -14.98 14.29 3.38
C VAL A 24 -14.21 15.58 3.65
N LYS A 25 -14.85 16.77 3.47
CA LYS A 25 -14.25 18.08 3.79
C LYS A 25 -13.74 18.13 5.21
N LYS A 26 -14.55 17.64 6.16
CA LYS A 26 -14.15 17.59 7.57
C LYS A 26 -12.90 16.77 7.79
N LEU A 27 -12.83 15.55 7.24
CA LEU A 27 -11.65 14.68 7.38
C LEU A 27 -10.39 15.29 6.77
N PHE A 28 -10.52 16.01 5.65
CA PHE A 28 -9.41 16.73 5.01
C PHE A 28 -8.92 17.89 5.87
N ASN A 29 -9.84 18.67 6.44
CA ASN A 29 -9.49 19.76 7.37
C ASN A 29 -8.85 19.22 8.65
N ASP A 30 -9.43 18.18 9.26
CA ASP A 30 -8.86 17.50 10.43
C ASP A 30 -7.43 16.98 10.12
N ALA A 31 -7.18 16.50 8.90
CA ALA A 31 -5.86 16.05 8.49
C ALA A 31 -4.84 17.19 8.36
N ASP A 32 -5.24 18.35 7.83
CA ASP A 32 -4.40 19.54 7.77
C ASP A 32 -3.99 20.01 9.17
N GLU A 33 -4.93 20.02 10.11
CA GLU A 33 -4.66 20.38 11.52
C GLU A 33 -3.71 19.37 12.19
N ILE A 34 -3.95 18.04 12.01
CA ILE A 34 -3.16 16.97 12.60
C ILE A 34 -1.71 17.00 12.10
N LEU A 35 -1.51 17.27 10.81
CA LEU A 35 -0.20 17.24 10.16
C LEU A 35 0.53 18.59 10.24
N GLY A 36 -0.20 19.70 10.56
CA GLY A 36 0.37 21.04 10.64
C GLY A 36 0.72 21.68 9.29
N PHE A 37 0.20 21.13 8.19
CA PHE A 37 0.30 21.70 6.84
C PHE A 37 -0.88 21.27 5.98
N SER A 38 -1.16 22.02 4.90
CA SER A 38 -2.29 21.73 4.04
C SER A 38 -2.01 20.55 3.08
N ILE A 39 -2.18 19.33 3.60
CA ILE A 39 -2.15 18.13 2.77
C ILE A 39 -3.36 18.08 1.83
N SER A 40 -4.49 18.68 2.25
CA SER A 40 -5.69 18.82 1.44
C SER A 40 -5.41 19.55 0.13
N ASN A 41 -4.76 20.71 0.20
CA ASN A 41 -4.39 21.48 -0.99
C ASN A 41 -3.39 20.72 -1.86
N LEU A 42 -2.42 20.03 -1.26
CA LEU A 42 -1.46 19.21 -1.99
C LEU A 42 -2.14 18.07 -2.75
N ILE A 43 -3.14 17.43 -2.17
CA ILE A 43 -3.94 16.37 -2.82
C ILE A 43 -4.76 16.95 -3.97
N LEU A 44 -5.47 18.08 -3.74
CA LEU A 44 -6.47 18.61 -4.66
C LEU A 44 -5.86 19.40 -5.82
N GLU A 45 -4.77 20.14 -5.55
CA GLU A 45 -4.20 21.11 -6.50
C GLU A 45 -2.71 20.85 -6.81
N GLY A 46 -2.06 19.97 -6.04
CA GLY A 46 -0.64 19.66 -6.23
C GLY A 46 0.32 20.66 -5.58
N PRO A 47 1.57 20.78 -6.07
CA PRO A 47 2.09 20.20 -7.31
C PRO A 47 2.42 18.69 -7.18
N LYS A 48 2.43 18.00 -8.32
CA LYS A 48 2.62 16.55 -8.42
C LYS A 48 3.94 16.08 -7.83
N ASP A 49 5.03 16.78 -8.09
CA ASP A 49 6.37 16.44 -7.60
C ASP A 49 6.43 16.43 -6.06
N LYS A 50 5.71 17.33 -5.40
CA LYS A 50 5.57 17.32 -3.93
C LYS A 50 4.65 16.22 -3.44
N LEU A 51 3.56 15.92 -4.15
CA LEU A 51 2.66 14.83 -3.81
C LEU A 51 3.37 13.46 -3.93
N ASP A 52 4.27 13.32 -4.89
CA ASP A 52 5.04 12.09 -5.14
C ASP A 52 6.17 11.85 -4.12
N LEU A 53 6.50 12.82 -3.27
CA LEU A 53 7.41 12.57 -2.15
C LEU A 53 6.77 11.56 -1.20
N THR A 54 7.47 10.49 -0.88
CA THR A 54 6.96 9.36 -0.10
C THR A 54 6.33 9.82 1.23
N GLU A 55 6.91 10.82 1.87
CA GLU A 55 6.41 11.42 3.11
C GLU A 55 5.04 12.12 2.97
N ASN A 56 4.67 12.55 1.76
CA ASN A 56 3.38 13.15 1.45
C ASN A 56 2.43 12.13 0.82
N THR A 57 2.95 11.27 -0.05
CA THR A 57 2.17 10.23 -0.73
C THR A 57 1.44 9.32 0.25
N GLN A 58 2.14 8.86 1.30
CA GLN A 58 1.55 7.89 2.22
C GLN A 58 0.34 8.45 2.97
N PRO A 59 0.43 9.57 3.70
CA PRO A 59 -0.75 10.14 4.37
C PRO A 59 -1.82 10.62 3.37
N ALA A 60 -1.45 11.04 2.16
CA ALA A 60 -2.42 11.48 1.15
C ALA A 60 -3.30 10.32 0.63
N ILE A 61 -2.71 9.18 0.27
CA ILE A 61 -3.46 7.99 -0.16
C ILE A 61 -4.34 7.47 0.98
N PHE A 62 -3.81 7.43 2.21
CA PHE A 62 -4.59 7.08 3.39
C PHE A 62 -5.80 7.99 3.57
N LEU A 63 -5.60 9.31 3.55
CA LEU A 63 -6.66 10.28 3.75
C LEU A 63 -7.81 10.10 2.75
N VAL A 64 -7.48 9.95 1.46
CA VAL A 64 -8.48 9.71 0.41
C VAL A 64 -9.20 8.39 0.63
N GLY A 65 -8.49 7.29 0.83
CA GLY A 65 -9.08 5.97 1.02
C GLY A 65 -9.97 5.90 2.26
N TYR A 66 -9.48 6.39 3.39
CA TYR A 66 -10.24 6.42 4.63
C TYR A 66 -11.48 7.33 4.54
N SER A 67 -11.36 8.48 3.86
CA SER A 67 -12.50 9.40 3.66
C SER A 67 -13.60 8.76 2.83
N ILE A 68 -13.25 8.07 1.73
CA ILE A 68 -14.22 7.32 0.92
C ILE A 68 -14.86 6.20 1.75
N PHE A 69 -14.08 5.46 2.54
CA PHE A 69 -14.61 4.41 3.42
C PHE A 69 -15.64 4.96 4.41
N GLN A 70 -15.35 6.10 5.05
CA GLN A 70 -16.28 6.75 5.99
C GLN A 70 -17.50 7.32 5.30
N LEU A 71 -17.33 7.89 4.11
CA LEU A 71 -18.41 8.44 3.27
C LEU A 71 -19.45 7.37 2.93
N LEU A 72 -19.01 6.18 2.47
CA LEU A 72 -19.89 5.07 2.11
C LEU A 72 -20.83 4.70 3.26
N LYS A 73 -20.29 4.66 4.48
CA LYS A 73 -21.11 4.36 5.67
C LYS A 73 -22.06 5.49 6.05
N LYS A 74 -21.59 6.75 6.04
CA LYS A 74 -22.32 7.87 6.60
C LYS A 74 -23.38 8.43 5.65
N GLU A 75 -23.07 8.52 4.36
CA GLU A 75 -23.91 9.19 3.38
C GLU A 75 -24.70 8.20 2.49
N PHE A 76 -24.15 6.99 2.27
CA PHE A 76 -24.74 6.00 1.39
C PHE A 76 -25.33 4.79 2.13
N ASN A 77 -25.21 4.75 3.46
CA ASN A 77 -25.66 3.62 4.29
C ASN A 77 -25.05 2.27 3.88
N ILE A 78 -23.84 2.30 3.29
CA ILE A 78 -23.07 1.13 2.88
C ILE A 78 -22.04 0.80 3.98
N ASP A 79 -22.34 -0.20 4.80
CA ASP A 79 -21.43 -0.61 5.90
C ASP A 79 -20.47 -1.71 5.46
N LEU A 80 -19.31 -1.30 4.98
CA LEU A 80 -18.23 -2.21 4.58
C LEU A 80 -17.60 -3.00 5.75
N ASN A 81 -17.92 -2.67 7.01
CA ASN A 81 -17.52 -3.52 8.15
C ASN A 81 -18.20 -4.91 8.13
N LYS A 82 -19.16 -5.13 7.27
CA LYS A 82 -19.74 -6.46 7.01
C LYS A 82 -18.83 -7.36 6.14
N ALA A 83 -17.81 -6.80 5.50
CA ALA A 83 -16.85 -7.58 4.73
C ALA A 83 -15.99 -8.47 5.63
N ASN A 84 -15.66 -9.67 5.17
CA ASN A 84 -14.90 -10.65 5.95
C ASN A 84 -13.46 -10.20 6.19
N PHE A 85 -12.81 -9.64 5.16
CA PHE A 85 -11.39 -9.31 5.19
C PHE A 85 -11.14 -7.86 4.82
N PHE A 86 -10.17 -7.27 5.51
CA PHE A 86 -9.55 -6.01 5.15
C PHE A 86 -8.07 -6.26 4.86
N ALA A 87 -7.59 -5.78 3.72
CA ALA A 87 -6.19 -5.87 3.34
C ALA A 87 -5.74 -4.58 2.67
N GLY A 88 -4.45 -4.30 2.70
CA GLY A 88 -3.89 -3.16 2.01
C GLY A 88 -2.47 -3.41 1.58
N HIS A 89 -2.04 -2.77 0.50
CA HIS A 89 -0.70 -2.92 -0.04
C HIS A 89 0.25 -1.91 0.60
N SER A 90 1.28 -2.36 1.32
CA SER A 90 2.27 -1.50 1.98
C SER A 90 1.60 -0.47 2.92
N LEU A 91 1.63 0.83 2.60
CA LEU A 91 0.90 1.85 3.38
C LEU A 91 -0.62 1.57 3.47
N GLY A 92 -1.19 0.90 2.49
CA GLY A 92 -2.61 0.50 2.49
C GLY A 92 -2.97 -0.43 3.65
N GLU A 93 -2.02 -1.19 4.21
CA GLU A 93 -2.24 -1.98 5.42
C GLU A 93 -2.61 -1.08 6.61
N TYR A 94 -2.01 0.11 6.72
CA TYR A 94 -2.41 1.11 7.72
C TYR A 94 -3.81 1.66 7.48
N THR A 95 -4.21 1.82 6.21
CA THR A 95 -5.59 2.20 5.87
C THR A 95 -6.58 1.10 6.29
N ALA A 96 -6.23 -0.16 6.06
CA ALA A 96 -7.02 -1.31 6.51
C ALA A 96 -7.15 -1.33 8.04
N LEU A 97 -6.06 -1.10 8.79
CA LEU A 97 -6.05 -0.99 10.25
C LEU A 97 -6.99 0.09 10.77
N ALA A 98 -6.88 1.31 10.22
CA ALA A 98 -7.73 2.43 10.63
C ALA A 98 -9.21 2.16 10.31
N SER A 99 -9.49 1.59 9.14
CA SER A 99 -10.84 1.23 8.71
C SER A 99 -11.45 0.11 9.57
N ALA A 100 -10.63 -0.82 10.05
CA ALA A 100 -11.02 -1.87 11.01
C ALA A 100 -11.04 -1.39 12.48
N ASN A 101 -10.84 -0.08 12.74
CA ASN A 101 -10.75 0.53 14.06
C ASN A 101 -9.62 -0.05 14.95
N ALA A 102 -8.59 -0.62 14.37
CA ALA A 102 -7.42 -1.10 15.11
C ALA A 102 -6.45 0.04 15.45
N LEU A 103 -6.45 1.12 14.68
CA LEU A 103 -5.66 2.34 14.91
C LEU A 103 -6.53 3.57 14.69
N SER A 104 -6.27 4.67 15.43
CA SER A 104 -7.03 5.91 15.25
C SER A 104 -6.69 6.61 13.93
N PHE A 105 -7.61 7.43 13.42
CA PHE A 105 -7.37 8.27 12.23
C PHE A 105 -6.16 9.19 12.40
N SER A 106 -6.08 9.88 13.55
CA SER A 106 -5.00 10.82 13.85
C SER A 106 -3.64 10.12 13.96
N ASP A 107 -3.57 8.97 14.64
CA ASP A 107 -2.33 8.24 14.79
C ASP A 107 -1.89 7.65 13.45
N THR A 108 -2.84 7.19 12.63
CA THR A 108 -2.55 6.67 11.29
C THR A 108 -1.96 7.75 10.37
N LEU A 109 -2.52 8.97 10.39
CA LEU A 109 -1.96 10.10 9.63
C LEU A 109 -0.52 10.43 10.05
N ARG A 110 -0.30 10.59 11.38
CA ARG A 110 1.02 10.93 11.91
C ARG A 110 2.05 9.85 11.61
N ILE A 111 1.69 8.58 11.87
CA ILE A 111 2.64 7.48 11.66
C ILE A 111 2.99 7.29 10.18
N LEU A 112 2.04 7.49 9.26
CA LEU A 112 2.30 7.41 7.82
C LEU A 112 3.19 8.56 7.32
N LYS A 113 3.06 9.78 7.88
CA LYS A 113 3.98 10.90 7.61
C LYS A 113 5.39 10.56 8.06
N ILE A 114 5.54 10.04 9.29
CA ILE A 114 6.83 9.59 9.85
C ILE A 114 7.40 8.44 9.01
N ARG A 115 6.57 7.44 8.69
CA ARG A 115 6.97 6.28 7.87
C ARG A 115 7.48 6.70 6.50
N GLY A 116 6.74 7.57 5.82
CA GLY A 116 7.15 8.06 4.51
C GLY A 116 8.49 8.78 4.55
N ASN A 117 8.71 9.64 5.54
CA ASN A 117 9.98 10.34 5.74
C ASN A 117 11.12 9.37 6.10
N ALA A 118 10.90 8.46 7.05
CA ALA A 118 11.90 7.47 7.48
C ALA A 118 12.33 6.56 6.31
N MET A 119 11.38 6.05 5.53
CA MET A 119 11.67 5.20 4.37
C MET A 119 12.39 5.97 3.26
N GLN A 120 12.01 7.24 3.00
CA GLN A 120 12.67 8.06 1.97
C GLN A 120 14.10 8.42 2.36
N SER A 121 14.36 8.63 3.65
CA SER A 121 15.67 9.03 4.18
C SER A 121 16.55 7.87 4.65
N ALA A 122 16.08 6.62 4.55
CA ALA A 122 16.81 5.44 5.02
C ALA A 122 18.15 5.25 4.28
N VAL A 123 18.18 5.60 2.99
CA VAL A 123 19.39 5.65 2.16
C VAL A 123 19.52 7.04 1.53
N PRO A 124 20.75 7.49 1.20
CA PRO A 124 20.95 8.74 0.48
C PRO A 124 20.19 8.78 -0.84
N LYS A 125 19.70 9.96 -1.23
CA LYS A 125 18.93 10.14 -2.46
C LYS A 125 19.76 9.71 -3.68
N GLY A 126 19.17 8.80 -4.48
CA GLY A 126 19.80 8.27 -5.70
C GLY A 126 20.65 7.02 -5.48
N GLU A 127 20.90 6.60 -4.24
CA GLU A 127 21.63 5.36 -3.95
C GLU A 127 20.73 4.11 -3.98
N GLY A 128 19.43 4.27 -3.71
CA GLY A 128 18.47 3.19 -3.80
C GLY A 128 17.70 3.16 -5.11
N GLY A 129 17.22 1.98 -5.50
CA GLY A 129 16.42 1.80 -6.70
C GLY A 129 15.49 0.60 -6.61
N MET A 130 14.49 0.61 -7.47
CA MET A 130 13.54 -0.49 -7.63
C MET A 130 13.25 -0.74 -9.11
N VAL A 131 13.01 -2.01 -9.45
CA VAL A 131 12.64 -2.43 -10.80
C VAL A 131 11.44 -3.36 -10.77
N ALA A 132 10.43 -3.08 -11.57
CA ALA A 132 9.33 -3.99 -11.82
C ALA A 132 9.76 -5.04 -12.83
N VAL A 133 9.53 -6.31 -12.51
CA VAL A 133 9.79 -7.48 -13.36
C VAL A 133 8.44 -8.01 -13.83
N LEU A 134 8.31 -8.22 -15.14
CA LEU A 134 7.05 -8.57 -15.78
C LEU A 134 7.16 -9.90 -16.55
N GLY A 135 6.12 -10.73 -16.45
CA GLY A 135 6.00 -11.97 -17.20
C GLY A 135 6.90 -13.11 -16.68
N SER A 136 7.35 -13.03 -15.42
CA SER A 136 8.16 -14.10 -14.81
C SER A 136 7.59 -14.51 -13.47
N GLU A 137 7.65 -15.81 -13.19
CA GLU A 137 7.30 -16.36 -11.88
C GLU A 137 8.38 -16.03 -10.84
N ILE A 138 7.97 -15.98 -9.57
CA ILE A 138 8.84 -15.55 -8.48
C ILE A 138 10.06 -16.47 -8.31
N GLU A 139 9.87 -17.76 -8.44
CA GLU A 139 10.92 -18.77 -8.27
C GLU A 139 12.07 -18.58 -9.28
N LYS A 140 11.74 -18.17 -10.52
CA LYS A 140 12.73 -17.84 -11.53
C LYS A 140 13.57 -16.61 -11.15
N ILE A 141 12.93 -15.60 -10.58
CA ILE A 141 13.62 -14.38 -10.17
C ILE A 141 14.45 -14.62 -8.90
N GLU A 142 13.94 -15.37 -7.93
CA GLU A 142 14.69 -15.81 -6.74
C GLU A 142 15.95 -16.57 -7.15
N LYS A 143 15.84 -17.49 -8.12
CA LYS A 143 16.97 -18.26 -8.65
C LYS A 143 18.01 -17.33 -9.31
N ILE A 144 17.59 -16.39 -10.14
CA ILE A 144 18.52 -15.44 -10.80
C ILE A 144 19.27 -14.61 -9.74
N ILE A 145 18.59 -14.14 -8.70
CA ILE A 145 19.20 -13.37 -7.61
C ILE A 145 20.22 -14.24 -6.85
N GLU A 146 19.85 -15.45 -6.48
CA GLU A 146 20.73 -16.35 -5.72
C GLU A 146 21.96 -16.79 -6.52
N GLU A 147 21.81 -17.12 -7.80
CA GLU A 147 22.92 -17.51 -8.69
C GLU A 147 23.91 -16.37 -8.96
N ASN A 148 23.51 -15.12 -8.75
CA ASN A 148 24.32 -13.93 -8.99
C ASN A 148 24.60 -13.10 -7.73
N LYS A 149 24.46 -13.66 -6.54
CA LYS A 149 24.67 -12.97 -5.26
C LYS A 149 26.07 -12.37 -5.07
N ASP A 150 27.07 -12.90 -5.79
CA ASP A 150 28.44 -12.34 -5.80
C ASP A 150 28.56 -11.10 -6.71
N LYS A 151 27.61 -10.85 -7.60
CA LYS A 151 27.61 -9.70 -8.50
C LYS A 151 26.79 -8.52 -7.99
N TYR A 152 25.68 -8.81 -7.30
CA TYR A 152 24.75 -7.83 -6.77
C TYR A 152 23.92 -8.38 -5.62
N GLU A 153 23.51 -7.48 -4.74
CA GLU A 153 22.59 -7.79 -3.65
C GLU A 153 21.25 -7.10 -3.91
N CYS A 154 20.29 -7.90 -4.40
CA CYS A 154 18.94 -7.47 -4.71
C CYS A 154 17.91 -8.30 -3.95
N PHE A 155 16.74 -7.69 -3.68
CA PHE A 155 15.70 -8.28 -2.84
C PHE A 155 14.34 -8.16 -3.53
N ILE A 156 13.54 -9.22 -3.47
CA ILE A 156 12.14 -9.14 -3.88
C ILE A 156 11.38 -8.32 -2.83
N ALA A 157 11.01 -7.11 -3.22
CA ALA A 157 10.28 -6.15 -2.39
C ALA A 157 8.76 -6.40 -2.40
N ASN A 158 8.21 -6.72 -3.57
CA ASN A 158 6.78 -6.99 -3.72
C ASN A 158 6.55 -8.21 -4.61
N ASP A 159 5.72 -9.12 -4.14
CA ASP A 159 5.10 -10.20 -4.92
C ASP A 159 3.64 -9.78 -5.20
N ASN A 160 3.42 -9.12 -6.34
CA ASN A 160 2.18 -8.41 -6.62
C ASN A 160 1.11 -9.29 -7.26
N SER A 161 1.48 -10.13 -8.21
CA SER A 161 0.58 -11.05 -8.90
C SER A 161 1.41 -12.06 -9.70
N ASN A 162 0.78 -13.08 -10.27
CA ASN A 162 1.45 -13.95 -11.23
C ASN A 162 2.08 -13.10 -12.34
N GLY A 163 3.38 -13.22 -12.51
CA GLY A 163 4.15 -12.49 -13.51
C GLY A 163 4.33 -10.98 -13.23
N GLN A 164 4.16 -10.51 -11.99
CA GLN A 164 4.50 -9.13 -11.62
C GLN A 164 5.14 -9.05 -10.24
N LEU A 165 6.42 -8.76 -10.23
CA LEU A 165 7.25 -8.59 -9.04
C LEU A 165 7.90 -7.22 -9.02
N VAL A 166 8.35 -6.78 -7.86
CA VAL A 166 9.24 -5.62 -7.73
C VAL A 166 10.46 -6.04 -6.94
N VAL A 167 11.64 -5.66 -7.45
CA VAL A 167 12.93 -5.93 -6.83
C VAL A 167 13.57 -4.62 -6.40
N SER A 168 14.11 -4.58 -5.18
CA SER A 168 14.80 -3.45 -4.55
C SER A 168 16.27 -3.75 -4.34
N GLY A 169 17.09 -2.71 -4.33
CA GLY A 169 18.53 -2.80 -4.03
C GLY A 169 19.21 -1.45 -4.12
N ASN A 170 20.52 -1.43 -3.95
CA ASN A 170 21.32 -0.27 -4.31
C ASN A 170 21.20 -0.02 -5.82
N ASN A 171 21.20 1.25 -6.22
CA ASN A 171 20.96 1.62 -7.63
C ASN A 171 21.94 0.95 -8.60
N ASN A 172 23.25 0.89 -8.24
CA ASN A 172 24.26 0.23 -9.08
C ASN A 172 24.01 -1.28 -9.20
N GLU A 173 23.47 -1.92 -8.16
CA GLU A 173 23.16 -3.34 -8.16
C GLU A 173 21.87 -3.64 -8.92
N ILE A 174 20.88 -2.77 -8.84
CA ILE A 174 19.68 -2.81 -9.67
C ILE A 174 20.02 -2.69 -11.16
N GLU A 175 20.97 -1.83 -11.55
CA GLU A 175 21.41 -1.76 -12.95
C GLU A 175 22.05 -3.06 -13.43
N LYS A 176 22.91 -3.70 -12.63
CA LYS A 176 23.48 -5.02 -12.96
C LYS A 176 22.39 -6.09 -13.08
N PHE A 177 21.44 -6.11 -12.14
CA PHE A 177 20.29 -7.02 -12.18
C PHE A 177 19.45 -6.81 -13.44
N ILE A 178 19.20 -5.55 -13.86
CA ILE A 178 18.49 -5.21 -15.11
C ILE A 178 19.22 -5.79 -16.33
N LEU A 179 20.55 -5.79 -16.35
CA LEU A 179 21.33 -6.41 -17.45
C LEU A 179 21.10 -7.93 -17.49
N ASP A 180 21.12 -8.59 -16.34
CA ASP A 180 20.83 -10.04 -16.26
C ASP A 180 19.38 -10.36 -16.64
N LEU A 181 18.41 -9.53 -16.29
CA LEU A 181 17.02 -9.68 -16.73
C LEU A 181 16.93 -9.58 -18.28
N LYS A 182 17.63 -8.61 -18.87
CA LYS A 182 17.65 -8.43 -20.35
C LYS A 182 18.30 -9.62 -21.04
N SER A 183 19.42 -10.15 -20.52
CA SER A 183 20.09 -11.32 -21.09
C SER A 183 19.21 -12.57 -21.05
N ASN A 184 18.32 -12.67 -20.04
CA ASN A 184 17.32 -13.72 -19.90
C ASN A 184 16.01 -13.43 -20.64
N SER A 185 15.94 -12.35 -21.47
CA SER A 185 14.74 -11.92 -22.19
C SER A 185 13.54 -11.63 -21.26
N ILE A 186 13.80 -11.17 -20.02
CA ILE A 186 12.78 -10.84 -19.04
C ILE A 186 12.45 -9.37 -19.11
N LYS A 187 11.18 -9.06 -19.35
CA LYS A 187 10.67 -7.69 -19.39
C LYS A 187 10.77 -7.01 -18.03
N ASN A 188 11.30 -5.81 -18.00
CA ASN A 188 11.46 -5.04 -16.78
C ASN A 188 11.28 -3.53 -17.01
N ILE A 189 10.93 -2.80 -15.95
CA ILE A 189 10.73 -1.35 -15.96
C ILE A 189 11.32 -0.79 -14.68
N LYS A 190 12.35 0.06 -14.77
CA LYS A 190 12.89 0.78 -13.63
C LYS A 190 11.83 1.76 -13.09
N LEU A 191 11.59 1.71 -11.79
CA LEU A 191 10.59 2.56 -11.16
C LEU A 191 11.16 3.95 -10.83
N PRO A 192 10.34 5.02 -10.91
CA PRO A 192 10.78 6.39 -10.61
C PRO A 192 10.83 6.66 -9.10
N VAL A 193 11.50 5.79 -8.35
CA VAL A 193 11.71 5.89 -6.90
C VAL A 193 13.20 5.90 -6.60
N SER A 194 13.60 6.59 -5.53
CA SER A 194 15.00 6.75 -5.13
C SER A 194 15.36 6.06 -3.81
N ALA A 195 14.46 5.20 -3.31
CA ALA A 195 14.69 4.41 -2.12
C ALA A 195 14.33 2.93 -2.38
N PRO A 196 15.12 1.98 -1.83
CA PRO A 196 14.94 0.55 -2.02
C PRO A 196 13.97 -0.01 -0.97
N PHE A 197 12.67 0.26 -1.13
CA PHE A 197 11.65 -0.13 -0.16
C PHE A 197 11.56 -1.65 0.03
N HIS A 198 11.08 -2.07 1.19
CA HIS A 198 10.77 -3.46 1.54
C HIS A 198 11.95 -4.43 1.43
N CYS A 199 13.13 -4.00 1.87
CA CYS A 199 14.33 -4.83 1.97
C CYS A 199 15.21 -4.39 3.15
N LYS A 200 16.24 -5.17 3.45
CA LYS A 200 17.15 -4.91 4.60
C LYS A 200 17.84 -3.54 4.57
N LEU A 201 17.93 -2.88 3.42
CA LEU A 201 18.48 -1.52 3.31
C LEU A 201 17.60 -0.47 4.00
N MET A 202 16.36 -0.82 4.37
CA MET A 202 15.44 0.02 5.13
C MET A 202 15.68 -0.01 6.65
N LYS A 203 16.73 -0.66 7.14
CA LYS A 203 17.00 -0.83 8.58
C LYS A 203 16.91 0.48 9.38
N LYS A 204 17.44 1.59 8.86
CA LYS A 204 17.32 2.90 9.52
C LYS A 204 15.86 3.35 9.68
N ALA A 205 15.03 3.08 8.69
CA ALA A 205 13.60 3.37 8.78
C ALA A 205 12.92 2.47 9.80
N THR A 206 13.29 1.18 9.86
CA THR A 206 12.80 0.24 10.87
C THR A 206 13.11 0.74 12.28
N ASP A 207 14.32 1.19 12.55
CA ASP A 207 14.75 1.68 13.88
C ASP A 207 13.99 2.95 14.32
N ILE A 208 13.60 3.79 13.38
CA ILE A 208 12.75 4.96 13.64
C ILE A 208 11.31 4.50 13.92
N MET A 209 10.78 3.64 13.05
CA MET A 209 9.39 3.20 13.14
C MET A 209 9.13 2.32 14.36
N ASP A 210 10.09 1.53 14.79
CA ASP A 210 10.02 0.75 16.03
C ASP A 210 9.69 1.67 17.22
N LYS A 211 10.45 2.74 17.40
CA LYS A 211 10.25 3.74 18.45
C LYS A 211 8.90 4.47 18.36
N GLU A 212 8.43 4.73 17.15
CA GLU A 212 7.18 5.46 16.95
C GLU A 212 5.95 4.55 17.05
N ILE A 213 6.03 3.32 16.54
CA ILE A 213 4.96 2.32 16.66
C ILE A 213 4.75 1.89 18.12
N GLU A 214 5.82 1.80 18.92
CA GLU A 214 5.71 1.47 20.35
C GLU A 214 4.86 2.48 21.13
N LYS A 215 4.81 3.74 20.71
CA LYS A 215 4.00 4.79 21.34
C LYS A 215 2.50 4.68 21.02
N LEU A 216 2.14 3.89 20.00
CA LEU A 216 0.77 3.80 19.51
C LEU A 216 -0.04 2.78 20.33
N GLU A 217 -1.31 3.09 20.50
CA GLU A 217 -2.30 2.18 21.10
C GLU A 217 -3.06 1.46 19.99
N PHE A 218 -2.87 0.15 19.90
CA PHE A 218 -3.62 -0.71 18.98
C PHE A 218 -4.76 -1.40 19.69
N LYS A 219 -5.89 -1.49 19.01
CA LYS A 219 -7.07 -2.29 19.42
C LYS A 219 -7.19 -3.52 18.53
N ASP A 220 -7.90 -4.52 19.01
CA ASP A 220 -8.24 -5.65 18.18
C ASP A 220 -9.08 -5.17 16.98
N PRO A 221 -8.72 -5.59 15.75
CA PRO A 221 -9.42 -5.15 14.55
C PRO A 221 -10.84 -5.74 14.53
N LYS A 222 -11.81 -4.94 14.10
CA LYS A 222 -13.20 -5.40 13.93
C LYS A 222 -13.36 -6.38 12.76
N ASN A 223 -12.48 -6.30 11.78
CA ASN A 223 -12.46 -7.19 10.61
C ASN A 223 -11.16 -7.98 10.60
N ILE A 224 -11.17 -9.15 10.00
CA ILE A 224 -9.94 -9.92 9.80
C ILE A 224 -9.01 -9.13 8.88
N LEU A 225 -7.83 -8.78 9.38
CA LEU A 225 -6.79 -8.14 8.59
C LEU A 225 -5.87 -9.19 7.96
N ILE A 226 -5.27 -8.87 6.81
CA ILE A 226 -4.26 -9.72 6.19
C ILE A 226 -2.91 -9.00 6.22
N SER A 227 -1.92 -9.65 6.85
CA SER A 227 -0.56 -9.11 6.96
C SER A 227 0.20 -9.17 5.64
N ASN A 228 0.86 -8.07 5.27
CA ASN A 228 1.78 -8.06 4.12
C ASN A 228 3.02 -8.95 4.33
N VAL A 229 3.45 -9.12 5.59
CA VAL A 229 4.65 -9.89 5.94
C VAL A 229 4.43 -11.39 5.85
N THR A 230 3.31 -11.85 6.38
CA THR A 230 3.03 -13.29 6.53
C THR A 230 2.00 -13.82 5.55
N ALA A 231 1.26 -12.94 4.86
CA ALA A 231 0.06 -13.28 4.09
C ALA A 231 -0.94 -14.13 4.91
N LYS A 232 -1.06 -13.86 6.22
CA LYS A 232 -1.94 -14.57 7.15
C LYS A 232 -2.91 -13.60 7.81
N GLU A 233 -3.99 -14.17 8.35
CA GLU A 233 -5.02 -13.46 9.10
C GLU A 233 -4.48 -12.90 10.42
N ILE A 234 -4.92 -11.68 10.74
CA ILE A 234 -4.68 -11.01 12.02
C ILE A 234 -6.04 -10.62 12.60
N THR A 235 -6.32 -11.10 13.81
CA THR A 235 -7.54 -10.82 14.56
C THR A 235 -7.26 -10.20 15.93
N SER A 236 -5.98 -10.12 16.33
CA SER A 236 -5.56 -9.57 17.61
C SER A 236 -4.52 -8.48 17.43
N SER A 237 -4.62 -7.45 18.25
CA SER A 237 -3.68 -6.33 18.32
C SER A 237 -2.28 -6.73 18.78
N SER A 238 -2.13 -7.85 19.48
CA SER A 238 -0.86 -8.31 20.04
C SER A 238 0.24 -8.54 19.00
N LEU A 239 -0.11 -8.81 17.73
CA LEU A 239 0.84 -9.04 16.65
C LEU A 239 1.07 -7.81 15.78
N LEU A 240 0.22 -6.76 15.89
CA LEU A 240 0.21 -5.66 14.94
C LEU A 240 1.52 -4.85 14.96
N LYS A 241 2.03 -4.51 16.14
CA LYS A 241 3.27 -3.75 16.28
C LYS A 241 4.43 -4.45 15.57
N ASP A 242 4.69 -5.68 15.95
CA ASP A 242 5.78 -6.49 15.38
C ASP A 242 5.67 -6.64 13.86
N LEU A 243 4.47 -6.88 13.36
CA LEU A 243 4.25 -7.08 11.93
C LEU A 243 4.43 -5.78 11.13
N LEU A 244 3.97 -4.64 11.66
CA LEU A 244 4.16 -3.34 11.01
C LEU A 244 5.63 -2.90 11.01
N ILE A 245 6.39 -3.19 12.07
CA ILE A 245 7.84 -2.94 12.12
C ILE A 245 8.54 -3.82 11.08
N LYS A 246 8.26 -5.10 11.06
CA LYS A 246 8.83 -6.06 10.09
C LYS A 246 8.45 -5.74 8.65
N GLN A 247 7.27 -5.15 8.40
CA GLN A 247 6.79 -4.81 7.05
C GLN A 247 7.76 -3.89 6.31
N ILE A 248 8.51 -3.05 7.01
CA ILE A 248 9.40 -2.04 6.41
C ILE A 248 10.55 -2.69 5.63
N GLU A 249 11.10 -3.78 6.17
CA GLU A 249 12.20 -4.55 5.56
C GLU A 249 11.73 -5.81 4.83
N SER A 250 10.44 -6.17 4.95
CA SER A 250 9.93 -7.43 4.42
C SER A 250 9.21 -7.25 3.08
N ARG A 251 9.29 -8.27 2.26
CA ARG A 251 8.51 -8.39 1.03
C ARG A 251 7.01 -8.25 1.29
N VAL A 252 6.35 -7.41 0.51
CA VAL A 252 4.88 -7.35 0.47
C VAL A 252 4.36 -8.59 -0.29
N ARG A 253 3.76 -9.51 0.42
CA ARG A 253 3.24 -10.80 -0.09
C ARG A 253 1.80 -10.65 -0.59
N TRP A 254 1.59 -9.71 -1.53
CA TRP A 254 0.24 -9.34 -1.98
C TRP A 254 -0.46 -10.48 -2.73
N ARG A 255 0.23 -11.13 -3.67
CA ARG A 255 -0.31 -12.28 -4.41
C ARG A 255 -0.79 -13.38 -3.47
N GLU A 256 0.02 -13.74 -2.49
CA GLU A 256 -0.33 -14.77 -1.51
C GLU A 256 -1.52 -14.34 -0.63
N SER A 257 -1.58 -13.06 -0.26
CA SER A 257 -2.72 -12.50 0.49
C SER A 257 -4.03 -12.59 -0.30
N VAL A 258 -3.99 -12.29 -1.60
CA VAL A 258 -5.16 -12.42 -2.49
C VAL A 258 -5.58 -13.88 -2.62
N ILE A 259 -4.63 -14.80 -2.85
CA ILE A 259 -4.90 -16.24 -2.95
C ILE A 259 -5.52 -16.78 -1.64
N LEU A 260 -4.99 -16.36 -0.47
CA LEU A 260 -5.57 -16.74 0.81
C LEU A 260 -7.04 -16.33 0.91
N MET A 261 -7.36 -15.07 0.60
CA MET A 261 -8.73 -14.56 0.67
C MET A 261 -9.66 -15.31 -0.29
N ILE A 262 -9.22 -15.58 -1.52
CA ILE A 262 -9.99 -16.38 -2.49
C ILE A 262 -10.25 -17.79 -1.97
N ASN A 263 -9.23 -18.46 -1.44
CA ASN A 263 -9.35 -19.81 -0.86
C ASN A 263 -10.27 -19.85 0.37
N LYS A 264 -10.45 -18.69 1.04
CA LYS A 264 -11.40 -18.50 2.16
C LYS A 264 -12.82 -18.13 1.67
N GLY A 265 -13.08 -18.21 0.36
CA GLY A 265 -14.41 -18.00 -0.21
C GLY A 265 -14.73 -16.55 -0.61
N VAL A 266 -13.73 -15.66 -0.63
CA VAL A 266 -13.96 -14.30 -1.15
C VAL A 266 -14.21 -14.35 -2.65
N SER A 267 -15.40 -13.90 -3.05
CA SER A 267 -15.85 -13.83 -4.45
C SER A 267 -15.81 -12.40 -5.03
N GLN A 268 -15.73 -11.40 -4.16
CA GLN A 268 -15.72 -9.99 -4.54
C GLN A 268 -14.69 -9.19 -3.73
N PHE A 269 -13.92 -8.34 -4.41
CA PHE A 269 -13.07 -7.33 -3.79
C PHE A 269 -13.59 -5.93 -4.11
N ILE A 270 -13.48 -5.04 -3.13
CA ILE A 270 -13.81 -3.62 -3.27
C ILE A 270 -12.55 -2.84 -2.93
N GLU A 271 -11.94 -2.18 -3.93
CA GLU A 271 -10.78 -1.31 -3.76
C GLU A 271 -11.25 0.09 -3.39
N ILE A 272 -10.84 0.58 -2.23
CA ILE A 272 -11.21 1.89 -1.70
C ILE A 272 -9.97 2.79 -1.65
N GLY A 273 -9.97 3.83 -2.47
CA GLY A 273 -8.85 4.77 -2.57
C GLY A 273 -8.56 5.16 -4.01
N PRO A 274 -7.48 5.92 -4.27
CA PRO A 274 -7.21 6.41 -5.60
C PRO A 274 -6.78 5.28 -6.55
N GLY A 275 -7.28 5.34 -7.78
CA GLY A 275 -6.92 4.41 -8.86
C GLY A 275 -7.58 3.04 -8.77
N LYS A 276 -7.01 2.07 -9.50
CA LYS A 276 -7.51 0.69 -9.62
C LYS A 276 -6.36 -0.32 -9.79
N ILE A 277 -5.24 -0.04 -9.13
CA ILE A 277 -4.01 -0.85 -9.28
C ILE A 277 -4.23 -2.25 -8.71
N LEU A 278 -4.76 -2.35 -7.48
CA LEU A 278 -4.99 -3.65 -6.85
C LEU A 278 -6.05 -4.46 -7.58
N SER A 279 -7.07 -3.81 -8.09
CA SER A 279 -8.09 -4.43 -8.97
C SER A 279 -7.45 -5.11 -10.18
N GLY A 280 -6.48 -4.45 -10.81
CA GLY A 280 -5.72 -5.02 -11.92
C GLY A 280 -4.86 -6.22 -11.51
N LEU A 281 -4.25 -6.19 -10.32
CA LEU A 281 -3.43 -7.27 -9.79
C LEU A 281 -4.28 -8.51 -9.45
N ILE A 282 -5.46 -8.30 -8.85
CA ILE A 282 -6.39 -9.39 -8.53
C ILE A 282 -6.88 -10.08 -9.79
N LYS A 283 -7.26 -9.30 -10.82
CA LYS A 283 -7.69 -9.86 -12.12
C LYS A 283 -6.61 -10.67 -12.84
N ARG A 284 -5.33 -10.41 -12.56
CA ARG A 284 -4.21 -11.24 -13.05
C ARG A 284 -4.06 -12.52 -12.25
N THR A 285 -4.42 -12.50 -10.97
CA THR A 285 -4.39 -13.68 -10.09
C THR A 285 -5.56 -14.61 -10.39
N ASP A 286 -6.78 -14.04 -10.50
CA ASP A 286 -7.98 -14.78 -10.91
C ASP A 286 -8.93 -13.86 -11.70
N LYS A 287 -9.17 -14.20 -12.97
CA LYS A 287 -10.02 -13.43 -13.88
C LYS A 287 -11.51 -13.48 -13.51
N ASN A 288 -11.95 -14.52 -12.80
CA ASN A 288 -13.36 -14.75 -12.45
C ASN A 288 -13.81 -13.94 -11.24
N ILE A 289 -12.87 -13.52 -10.39
CA ILE A 289 -13.15 -12.73 -9.17
C ILE A 289 -13.74 -11.37 -9.55
N LYS A 290 -14.85 -11.01 -8.92
CA LYS A 290 -15.46 -9.69 -9.07
C LYS A 290 -14.62 -8.65 -8.35
N VAL A 291 -14.28 -7.55 -9.03
CA VAL A 291 -13.49 -6.45 -8.44
C VAL A 291 -14.11 -5.12 -8.84
N ASN A 292 -14.32 -4.25 -7.86
CA ASN A 292 -14.81 -2.90 -8.04
C ASN A 292 -13.84 -1.92 -7.38
N ALA A 293 -13.50 -0.84 -8.05
CA ALA A 293 -12.70 0.26 -7.49
C ALA A 293 -13.58 1.49 -7.35
N ILE A 294 -13.52 2.16 -6.21
CA ILE A 294 -14.34 3.33 -5.89
C ILE A 294 -13.48 4.58 -5.92
N ASN A 295 -13.58 5.33 -7.00
CA ASN A 295 -12.88 6.58 -7.25
C ASN A 295 -13.82 7.76 -7.42
N HIS A 296 -15.06 7.51 -7.88
CA HIS A 296 -16.09 8.49 -8.17
C HIS A 296 -17.41 8.06 -7.53
N GLU A 297 -18.33 9.00 -7.38
CA GLU A 297 -19.67 8.72 -6.82
C GLU A 297 -20.44 7.68 -7.64
N GLU A 298 -20.28 7.69 -8.97
CA GLU A 298 -20.91 6.71 -9.85
C GLU A 298 -20.47 5.27 -9.60
N ASP A 299 -19.22 5.07 -9.13
CA ASP A 299 -18.67 3.74 -8.81
C ASP A 299 -19.41 3.11 -7.61
N ILE A 300 -20.00 3.93 -6.74
CA ILE A 300 -20.71 3.46 -5.54
C ILE A 300 -21.90 2.56 -5.91
N LYS A 301 -22.52 2.82 -7.05
CA LYS A 301 -23.63 2.01 -7.57
C LYS A 301 -23.22 0.58 -7.94
N LEU A 302 -21.91 0.36 -8.10
CA LEU A 302 -21.36 -0.97 -8.42
C LEU A 302 -21.14 -1.84 -7.17
N ILE A 303 -21.27 -1.24 -5.97
CA ILE A 303 -21.15 -1.98 -4.72
C ILE A 303 -22.47 -2.72 -4.48
N ASN A 304 -22.46 -4.03 -4.66
CA ASN A 304 -23.58 -4.90 -4.30
C ASN A 304 -23.18 -5.68 -3.04
N ILE A 305 -23.71 -5.28 -1.87
CA ILE A 305 -23.42 -5.91 -0.57
C ILE A 305 -24.45 -7.03 -0.25
N ASN A 306 -25.45 -7.18 -1.09
CA ASN A 306 -26.60 -8.05 -0.83
C ASN A 306 -26.53 -9.42 -1.54
N ASP A 307 -25.40 -9.78 -2.15
CA ASP A 307 -25.19 -11.08 -2.79
C ASP A 307 -24.21 -11.94 -2.00
#